data_0c6a32c142bc560cb1ed6853c1293295
#
_entry.id   0c6a32c142bc560cb1ed6853c1293295
#
_cell.length_a   1.000
_cell.length_b   1.000
_cell.length_c   1.000
_cell.angle_alpha   90.00
_cell.angle_beta   90.00
_cell.angle_gamma   90.00
#
_symmetry.space_group_name_H-M   'P 1'
#
loop_
_entity.id
_entity.type
_entity.pdbx_description
1 polymer ?
#
loop_
_entity_poly.entity_id
_entity_poly.type
_entity_poly.pdbx_seq_one_letter_code
_entity_poly.pdbx_strand_id
1 'polypeptide(L)'
;MVGKGRRTLLELSHRFGGARVWDLVRGGRVKILMYHGVPAKEHFEGVENYWRYNVPLAEFRSQLEYLKRRCNVVSLADFLAGRNLSSKRTNVVLTFDDVYGNNYHNAWPVLE
;
A
#
# COMPACT_ATOMS: atom_id res chain seq x y z
N MET A 1 20.41 3.48 -16.14
CA MET A 1 21.13 2.66 -15.13
C MET A 1 20.86 3.23 -13.74
N VAL A 2 19.85 2.79 -13.07
CA VAL A 2 19.66 3.12 -11.65
C VAL A 2 20.50 2.13 -10.86
N GLY A 3 21.61 2.64 -10.33
CA GLY A 3 22.70 1.83 -9.82
C GLY A 3 22.32 0.91 -8.66
N LYS A 4 22.94 -0.27 -8.68
CA LYS A 4 22.93 -1.28 -7.60
C LYS A 4 23.15 -0.68 -6.19
N GLY A 5 23.83 0.45 -6.07
CA GLY A 5 24.09 1.15 -4.80
C GLY A 5 22.85 1.75 -4.12
N ARG A 6 21.82 2.10 -4.89
CA ARG A 6 20.60 2.69 -4.32
C ARG A 6 19.69 1.64 -3.67
N ARG A 7 19.67 0.42 -4.22
CA ARG A 7 18.96 -0.71 -3.61
C ARG A 7 19.63 -1.15 -2.31
N THR A 8 20.93 -1.24 -2.30
CA THR A 8 21.71 -1.64 -1.11
C THR A 8 21.57 -0.65 0.04
N LEU A 9 21.50 0.66 -0.24
CA LEU A 9 21.27 1.70 0.76
C LEU A 9 19.85 1.63 1.35
N LEU A 10 18.85 1.34 0.53
CA LEU A 10 17.46 1.14 0.98
C LEU A 10 17.32 -0.13 1.83
N GLU A 11 17.98 -1.22 1.45
CA GLU A 11 17.97 -2.47 2.20
C GLU A 11 18.73 -2.35 3.54
N LEU A 12 19.84 -1.64 3.56
CA LEU A 12 20.60 -1.33 4.78
C LEU A 12 19.83 -0.39 5.70
N SER A 13 19.13 0.62 5.15
CA SER A 13 18.32 1.54 5.93
C SER A 13 17.13 0.84 6.60
N HIS A 14 16.54 -0.16 5.96
CA HIS A 14 15.50 -1.01 6.56
C HIS A 14 16.02 -1.81 7.77
N ARG A 15 17.24 -2.27 7.68
CA ARG A 15 17.86 -3.13 8.71
C ARG A 15 18.25 -2.38 9.97
N PHE A 16 18.56 -1.08 9.88
CA PHE A 16 19.07 -0.24 10.97
C PHE A 16 18.10 0.86 11.46
N GLY A 17 16.80 0.70 11.25
CA GLY A 17 15.81 1.68 11.68
C GLY A 17 15.73 2.95 10.82
N GLY A 18 16.45 2.99 9.69
CA GLY A 18 16.44 4.11 8.74
C GLY A 18 15.06 4.40 8.15
N ALA A 19 14.15 3.41 8.13
CA ALA A 19 12.75 3.63 7.76
C ALA A 19 12.07 4.65 8.70
N ARG A 20 12.40 4.65 10.00
CA ARG A 20 11.87 5.63 10.97
C ARG A 20 12.41 7.03 10.72
N VAL A 21 13.69 7.15 10.34
CA VAL A 21 14.29 8.44 9.99
C VAL A 21 13.68 8.98 8.71
N TRP A 22 13.43 8.13 7.72
CA TRP A 22 12.73 8.51 6.49
C TRP A 22 11.28 8.98 6.74
N ASP A 23 10.59 8.34 7.66
CA ASP A 23 9.23 8.72 8.03
C ASP A 23 9.22 10.08 8.75
N LEU A 24 10.20 10.34 9.63
CA LEU A 24 10.37 11.63 10.30
C LEU A 24 10.66 12.77 9.32
N VAL A 25 11.50 12.52 8.32
CA VAL A 25 11.88 13.53 7.30
C VAL A 25 10.76 13.74 6.28
N ARG A 26 9.87 12.77 6.10
CA ARG A 26 8.77 12.78 5.11
C ARG A 26 7.38 12.81 5.74
N GLY A 27 7.30 13.00 7.04
CA GLY A 27 6.01 13.10 7.73
C GLY A 27 5.08 14.15 7.13
N GLY A 28 3.80 13.93 7.20
CA GLY A 28 2.77 14.82 6.66
C GLY A 28 2.51 14.68 5.15
N ARG A 29 3.33 13.93 4.40
CA ARG A 29 3.10 13.69 2.97
C ARG A 29 1.91 12.75 2.76
N VAL A 30 1.25 12.90 1.63
CA VAL A 30 0.16 12.02 1.21
C VAL A 30 0.61 11.19 0.01
N LYS A 31 0.28 9.90 0.05
CA LYS A 31 0.45 8.97 -1.07
C LYS A 31 -0.86 8.27 -1.33
N ILE A 32 -1.20 8.12 -2.59
CA ILE A 32 -2.36 7.34 -3.02
C ILE A 32 -1.83 6.05 -3.63
N LEU A 33 -2.24 4.93 -3.04
CA LEU A 33 -1.94 3.59 -3.56
C LEU A 33 -3.17 3.09 -4.30
N MET A 34 -3.01 2.79 -5.56
CA MET A 34 -4.06 2.29 -6.44
C MET A 34 -3.93 0.79 -6.61
N TYR A 35 -4.96 0.07 -6.23
CA TYR A 35 -5.12 -1.36 -6.47
C TYR A 35 -6.13 -1.61 -7.57
N HIS A 36 -6.02 -2.78 -8.20
CA HIS A 36 -7.02 -3.31 -9.13
C HIS A 36 -7.65 -4.56 -8.51
N GLY A 37 -7.35 -5.76 -9.00
CA GLY A 37 -7.87 -6.99 -8.44
C GLY A 37 -7.08 -7.49 -7.23
N VAL A 38 -7.78 -8.13 -6.29
CA VAL A 38 -7.19 -8.84 -5.14
C VAL A 38 -7.69 -10.29 -5.16
N PRO A 39 -7.12 -11.13 -6.04
CA PRO A 39 -7.52 -12.53 -6.17
C PRO A 39 -7.10 -13.34 -4.95
N ALA A 40 -7.90 -14.37 -4.62
CA ALA A 40 -7.60 -15.27 -3.51
C ALA A 40 -6.41 -16.19 -3.81
N LYS A 41 -6.13 -16.46 -5.08
CA LYS A 41 -5.05 -17.34 -5.54
C LYS A 41 -4.07 -16.57 -6.42
N GLU A 42 -2.82 -17.02 -6.47
CA GLU A 42 -1.77 -16.40 -7.31
C GLU A 42 -1.98 -16.65 -8.80
N HIS A 43 -2.67 -17.71 -9.18
CA HIS A 43 -2.92 -18.09 -10.56
C HIS A 43 -4.41 -18.32 -10.81
N PHE A 44 -4.94 -17.65 -11.83
CA PHE A 44 -6.30 -17.81 -12.33
C PHE A 44 -6.28 -18.13 -13.81
N GLU A 45 -7.28 -18.86 -14.25
CA GLU A 45 -7.60 -18.95 -15.68
C GLU A 45 -8.61 -17.85 -16.00
N GLY A 46 -8.35 -17.06 -17.06
CA GLY A 46 -9.24 -16.06 -17.55
C GLY A 46 -8.78 -14.61 -17.36
N VAL A 47 -9.73 -13.68 -17.45
CA VAL A 47 -9.49 -12.23 -17.46
C VAL A 47 -8.85 -11.72 -16.17
N GLU A 48 -9.10 -12.38 -15.05
CA GLU A 48 -8.56 -11.99 -13.73
C GLU A 48 -7.06 -12.32 -13.58
N ASN A 49 -6.49 -13.10 -14.50
CA ASN A 49 -5.09 -13.52 -14.42
C ASN A 49 -4.10 -12.50 -15.00
N TYR A 50 -4.45 -11.23 -15.02
CA TYR A 50 -3.52 -10.21 -15.46
C TYR A 50 -2.62 -9.78 -14.32
N TRP A 51 -1.58 -10.58 -14.07
CA TRP A 51 -0.65 -10.48 -12.92
C TRP A 51 -0.04 -9.09 -12.68
N ARG A 52 0.01 -8.23 -13.70
CA ARG A 52 0.56 -6.87 -13.57
C ARG A 52 -0.31 -5.92 -12.75
N TYR A 53 -1.60 -6.21 -12.67
CA TYR A 53 -2.58 -5.33 -12.01
C TYR A 53 -3.21 -5.97 -10.77
N ASN A 54 -3.00 -7.27 -10.59
CA ASN A 54 -3.58 -8.01 -9.48
C ASN A 54 -2.55 -8.25 -8.38
N VAL A 55 -2.96 -8.08 -7.14
CA VAL A 55 -2.18 -8.39 -5.96
C VAL A 55 -2.85 -9.54 -5.23
N PRO A 56 -2.20 -10.71 -5.09
CA PRO A 56 -2.77 -11.83 -4.36
C PRO A 56 -3.17 -11.45 -2.93
N LEU A 57 -4.25 -12.03 -2.43
CA LEU A 57 -4.81 -11.68 -1.11
C LEU A 57 -3.78 -11.78 0.02
N ALA A 58 -2.92 -12.80 0.01
CA ALA A 58 -1.88 -12.95 1.03
C ALA A 58 -0.88 -11.79 1.01
N GLU A 59 -0.46 -11.37 -0.19
CA GLU A 59 0.42 -10.22 -0.36
C GLU A 59 -0.27 -8.91 0.02
N PHE A 60 -1.52 -8.73 -0.37
CA PHE A 60 -2.34 -7.59 0.01
C PHE A 60 -2.43 -7.45 1.54
N ARG A 61 -2.70 -8.53 2.27
CA ARG A 61 -2.69 -8.54 3.74
C ARG A 61 -1.35 -8.08 4.31
N SER A 62 -0.24 -8.62 3.81
CA SER A 62 1.11 -8.23 4.26
C SER A 62 1.40 -6.76 4.01
N GLN A 63 0.96 -6.23 2.87
CA GLN A 63 1.10 -4.80 2.54
C GLN A 63 0.27 -3.94 3.50
N LEU A 64 -0.98 -4.32 3.79
CA LEU A 64 -1.83 -3.58 4.73
C LEU A 64 -1.28 -3.59 6.15
N GLU A 65 -0.76 -4.72 6.62
CA GLU A 65 -0.10 -4.79 7.93
C GLU A 65 1.12 -3.86 8.03
N TYR A 66 1.91 -3.78 6.96
CA TYR A 66 3.01 -2.83 6.89
C TYR A 66 2.51 -1.39 6.95
N LEU A 67 1.51 -1.04 6.15
CA LEU A 67 0.92 0.30 6.12
C LEU A 67 0.34 0.68 7.49
N LYS A 68 -0.38 -0.22 8.14
CA LYS A 68 -0.95 0.00 9.48
C LYS A 68 0.12 0.31 10.52
N ARG A 69 1.26 -0.36 10.44
CA ARG A 69 2.37 -0.14 11.39
C ARG A 69 3.17 1.13 11.11
N ARG A 70 3.34 1.50 9.84
CA ARG A 70 4.29 2.54 9.41
C ARG A 70 3.65 3.83 8.93
N CYS A 71 2.43 3.77 8.47
CA CYS A 71 1.74 4.89 7.86
C CYS A 71 0.48 5.26 8.64
N ASN A 72 -0.09 6.38 8.29
CA ASN A 72 -1.41 6.79 8.71
C ASN A 72 -2.35 6.54 7.52
N VAL A 73 -3.13 5.47 7.58
CA VAL A 73 -4.08 5.14 6.52
C VAL A 73 -5.36 5.94 6.75
N VAL A 74 -5.78 6.70 5.75
CA VAL A 74 -6.95 7.58 5.82
C VAL A 74 -7.89 7.33 4.65
N SER A 75 -9.16 7.58 4.84
CA SER A 75 -10.13 7.52 3.76
C SER A 75 -9.91 8.67 2.76
N LEU A 76 -10.33 8.46 1.51
CA LEU A 76 -10.30 9.53 0.51
C LEU A 76 -11.13 10.74 0.95
N ALA A 77 -12.29 10.49 1.59
CA ALA A 77 -13.15 11.55 2.11
C ALA A 77 -12.46 12.39 3.19
N ASP A 78 -11.76 11.76 4.11
CA ASP A 78 -11.00 12.48 5.15
C ASP A 78 -9.81 13.23 4.55
N PHE A 79 -9.13 12.64 3.60
CA PHE A 79 -8.05 13.32 2.89
C PHE A 79 -8.55 14.59 2.20
N LEU A 80 -9.64 14.49 1.43
CA LEU A 80 -10.22 15.65 0.73
C LEU A 80 -10.74 16.72 1.69
N ALA A 81 -11.22 16.33 2.86
CA ALA A 81 -11.69 17.25 3.91
C ALA A 81 -10.56 17.77 4.82
N GLY A 82 -9.31 17.33 4.61
CA GLY A 82 -8.19 17.68 5.47
C GLY A 82 -8.28 17.12 6.89
N ARG A 83 -9.06 16.04 7.08
CA ARG A 83 -9.26 15.41 8.41
C ARG A 83 -8.36 14.21 8.61
N ASN A 84 -8.08 13.89 9.87
CA ASN A 84 -7.33 12.69 10.29
C ASN A 84 -5.93 12.55 9.68
N LEU A 85 -5.35 13.65 9.20
CA LEU A 85 -4.01 13.65 8.63
C LEU A 85 -2.94 13.73 9.73
N SER A 86 -1.91 12.91 9.59
CA SER A 86 -0.74 12.95 10.46
C SER A 86 0.32 13.90 9.91
N SER A 87 0.86 14.76 10.77
CA SER A 87 2.03 15.58 10.44
C SER A 87 3.36 14.82 10.58
N LYS A 88 3.35 13.70 11.32
CA LYS A 88 4.55 12.91 11.66
C LYS A 88 4.72 11.67 10.80
N ARG A 89 3.64 11.08 10.32
CA ARG A 89 3.64 9.86 9.51
C ARG A 89 3.25 10.17 8.08
N THR A 90 3.66 9.34 7.15
CA THR A 90 3.15 9.38 5.78
C THR A 90 1.67 9.00 5.79
N ASN A 91 0.83 9.85 5.23
CA ASN A 91 -0.58 9.56 5.05
C ASN A 91 -0.78 8.74 3.78
N VAL A 92 -1.58 7.71 3.84
CA VAL A 92 -1.84 6.81 2.71
C VAL A 92 -3.33 6.68 2.49
N VAL A 93 -3.74 6.91 1.26
CA VAL A 93 -5.10 6.64 0.77
C VAL A 93 -5.04 5.42 -0.13
N LEU A 94 -5.97 4.49 0.05
CA LEU A 94 -6.11 3.31 -0.80
C LEU A 94 -7.27 3.53 -1.77
N THR A 95 -7.04 3.25 -3.04
CA THR A 95 -8.07 3.28 -4.08
C THR A 95 -8.07 1.96 -4.85
N PHE A 96 -9.21 1.60 -5.40
CA PHE A 96 -9.41 0.39 -6.21
C PHE A 96 -10.04 0.78 -7.53
N ASP A 97 -9.37 0.45 -8.62
CA ASP A 97 -9.84 0.70 -9.96
C ASP A 97 -10.52 -0.53 -10.56
N ASP A 98 -11.31 -0.33 -11.60
CA ASP A 98 -12.00 -1.35 -12.40
C ASP A 98 -13.08 -2.17 -11.66
N VAL A 99 -13.36 -1.88 -10.43
CA VAL A 99 -14.49 -2.46 -9.65
C VAL A 99 -14.60 -3.99 -9.78
N TYR A 100 -13.48 -4.71 -9.62
CA TYR A 100 -13.50 -6.18 -9.61
C TYR A 100 -14.32 -6.72 -8.44
N GLY A 101 -15.11 -7.77 -8.69
CA GLY A 101 -15.88 -8.45 -7.63
C GLY A 101 -15.01 -8.94 -6.47
N ASN A 102 -13.76 -9.32 -6.75
CA ASN A 102 -12.80 -9.74 -5.72
C ASN A 102 -12.35 -8.60 -4.78
N ASN A 103 -12.54 -7.34 -5.14
CA ASN A 103 -12.34 -6.23 -4.22
C ASN A 103 -13.35 -6.27 -3.07
N TYR A 104 -14.61 -6.58 -3.38
CA TYR A 104 -15.65 -6.73 -2.37
C TYR A 104 -15.49 -8.02 -1.57
N HIS A 105 -15.26 -9.15 -2.24
CA HIS A 105 -15.21 -10.45 -1.57
C HIS A 105 -13.90 -10.71 -0.81
N ASN A 106 -12.78 -10.19 -1.28
CA ASN A 106 -11.46 -10.49 -0.73
C ASN A 106 -10.80 -9.29 -0.04
N ALA A 107 -10.80 -8.11 -0.67
CA ALA A 107 -10.12 -6.96 -0.10
C ALA A 107 -10.91 -6.30 1.03
N TRP A 108 -12.20 -6.11 0.86
CA TRP A 108 -13.06 -5.44 1.84
C TRP A 108 -12.98 -6.08 3.25
N PRO A 109 -13.09 -7.40 3.44
CA PRO A 109 -12.98 -8.01 4.76
C PRO A 109 -11.62 -7.83 5.45
N VAL A 110 -10.60 -7.43 4.72
CA VAL A 110 -9.27 -7.16 5.28
C VAL A 110 -9.13 -5.69 5.67
N LEU A 111 -9.95 -4.82 5.07
CA LEU A 111 -9.93 -3.37 5.33
C LEU A 111 -10.78 -2.99 6.56
N GLU A 112 -11.76 -3.80 6.93
CA GLU A 112 -12.58 -3.64 8.14
C GLU A 112 -11.78 -3.93 9.41
#